data_a6ac9fe4bd8dada60f634a021e179117
#
_entry.id   a6ac9fe4bd8dada60f634a021e179117
#
_cell.length_a   1.000
_cell.length_b   1.000
_cell.length_c   1.000
_cell.angle_alpha   90.00
_cell.angle_beta   90.00
_cell.angle_gamma   90.00
#
_symmetry.space_group_name_H-M   'P 1'
#
loop_
_entity.id
_entity.type
_entity.pdbx_description
1 polymer ?
#
loop_
_entity_poly.entity_id
_entity_poly.type
_entity_poly.pdbx_seq_one_letter_code
_entity_poly.pdbx_strand_id
1 'polypeptide(L)'
;LDFSIFSLHLILAAGFIVMPLLIMENQIVSMLDNWQLYLPAVLLSFLGMIPLIIISEKFKKTKYILLISILLLISSQIIFFSLNLNFKVFLITLTIFFVAFNTVEALLPSLLSRTASASKRGLAMGIFSTSQFLGTFIGGAIGGFIYDIYDLNSVFLFTIFVAIIWWLLILFMPLKSKT
;
A
#
# COMPACT_ATOMS: atom_id res chain seq x y z
N LEU A 1 -0.21 13.04 7.36
CA LEU A 1 0.03 12.61 5.98
C LEU A 1 1.38 11.89 5.87
N ASP A 2 2.44 12.41 6.52
CA ASP A 2 3.78 11.82 6.47
C ASP A 2 3.81 10.40 7.02
N PHE A 3 3.12 10.13 8.12
CA PHE A 3 2.95 8.76 8.62
C PHE A 3 2.20 7.86 7.62
N SER A 4 1.26 8.41 6.86
CA SER A 4 0.52 7.61 5.88
C SER A 4 1.38 7.17 4.71
N ILE A 5 2.21 8.06 4.15
CA ILE A 5 3.12 7.70 3.06
C ILE A 5 4.25 6.79 3.57
N PHE A 6 4.73 7.00 4.79
CA PHE A 6 5.68 6.12 5.45
C PHE A 6 5.13 4.69 5.56
N SER A 7 3.91 4.53 6.12
CA SER A 7 3.29 3.21 6.32
C SER A 7 2.99 2.51 5.00
N LEU A 8 2.51 3.26 3.99
CA LEU A 8 2.25 2.74 2.65
C LEU A 8 3.50 2.11 2.04
N HIS A 9 4.62 2.83 2.07
CA HIS A 9 5.88 2.38 1.48
C HIS A 9 6.60 1.33 2.34
N LEU A 10 6.42 1.36 3.64
CA LEU A 10 6.90 0.31 4.54
C LEU A 10 6.23 -1.03 4.19
N ILE A 11 4.90 -1.03 4.03
CA ILE A 11 4.14 -2.23 3.65
C ILE A 11 4.55 -2.73 2.26
N LEU A 12 4.71 -1.81 1.30
CA LEU A 12 5.17 -2.15 -0.05
C LEU A 12 6.53 -2.83 0.00
N ALA A 13 7.53 -2.19 0.62
CA ALA A 13 8.90 -2.68 0.62
C ALA A 13 9.05 -4.02 1.36
N ALA A 14 8.42 -4.17 2.53
CA ALA A 14 8.40 -5.44 3.25
C ALA A 14 7.73 -6.56 2.44
N GLY A 15 6.58 -6.27 1.81
CA GLY A 15 5.88 -7.23 0.95
C GLY A 15 6.69 -7.65 -0.28
N PHE A 16 7.39 -6.71 -0.92
CA PHE A 16 8.21 -7.00 -2.11
C PHE A 16 9.43 -7.88 -1.84
N ILE A 17 9.89 -7.98 -0.59
CA ILE A 17 10.92 -8.96 -0.22
C ILE A 17 10.36 -10.39 -0.27
N VAL A 18 9.15 -10.58 0.24
CA VAL A 18 8.58 -11.93 0.41
C VAL A 18 7.68 -12.38 -0.73
N MET A 19 7.14 -11.46 -1.54
CA MET A 19 6.27 -11.83 -2.68
C MET A 19 6.92 -12.76 -3.71
N PRO A 20 8.18 -12.53 -4.17
CA PRO A 20 8.83 -13.46 -5.09
C PRO A 20 9.01 -14.86 -4.47
N LEU A 21 9.30 -14.92 -3.16
CA LEU A 21 9.44 -16.17 -2.43
C LEU A 21 8.10 -16.90 -2.33
N LEU A 22 7.03 -16.18 -2.05
CA LEU A 22 5.67 -16.73 -2.01
C LEU A 22 5.25 -17.32 -3.35
N ILE A 23 5.61 -16.67 -4.46
CA ILE A 23 5.37 -17.17 -5.81
C ILE A 23 6.11 -18.50 -6.05
N MET A 24 7.36 -18.59 -5.59
CA MET A 24 8.17 -19.80 -5.71
C MET A 24 7.64 -20.94 -4.85
N GLU A 25 7.37 -20.71 -3.58
CA GLU A 25 6.86 -21.72 -2.64
C GLU A 25 5.54 -22.32 -3.13
N ASN A 26 4.65 -21.52 -3.69
CA ASN A 26 3.37 -21.97 -4.23
C ASN A 26 3.44 -22.43 -5.70
N GLN A 27 4.61 -22.42 -6.33
CA GLN A 27 4.82 -22.81 -7.73
C GLN A 27 3.83 -22.13 -8.70
N ILE A 28 3.52 -20.87 -8.45
CA ILE A 28 2.49 -20.11 -9.18
C ILE A 28 2.90 -19.87 -10.63
N VAL A 29 4.14 -19.44 -10.83
CA VAL A 29 4.81 -19.25 -12.12
C VAL A 29 6.31 -19.50 -11.95
N SER A 30 7.03 -19.70 -13.07
CA SER A 30 8.49 -19.75 -13.03
C SER A 30 9.07 -18.39 -12.62
N MET A 31 10.28 -18.37 -12.04
CA MET A 31 10.92 -17.11 -11.65
C MET A 31 11.08 -16.13 -12.81
N LEU A 32 11.31 -16.65 -14.02
CA LEU A 32 11.49 -15.83 -15.22
C LEU A 32 10.17 -15.23 -15.73
N ASP A 33 9.03 -15.76 -15.28
CA ASP A 33 7.70 -15.40 -15.73
C ASP A 33 6.90 -14.53 -14.73
N ASN A 34 7.52 -14.05 -13.67
CA ASN A 34 6.88 -13.18 -12.66
C ASN A 34 6.18 -11.96 -13.27
N TRP A 35 6.66 -11.48 -14.42
CA TRP A 35 6.03 -10.38 -15.15
C TRP A 35 4.58 -10.68 -15.56
N GLN A 36 4.22 -11.96 -15.75
CA GLN A 36 2.86 -12.39 -16.06
C GLN A 36 1.87 -12.14 -14.92
N LEU A 37 2.36 -11.95 -13.70
CA LEU A 37 1.57 -11.55 -12.54
C LEU A 37 1.61 -10.05 -12.31
N TYR A 38 2.81 -9.47 -12.26
CA TYR A 38 2.98 -8.06 -11.90
C TYR A 38 2.44 -7.10 -12.97
N LEU A 39 2.72 -7.35 -14.25
CA LEU A 39 2.31 -6.46 -15.32
C LEU A 39 0.77 -6.36 -15.44
N PRO A 40 0.00 -7.47 -15.54
CA PRO A 40 -1.44 -7.40 -15.56
C PRO A 40 -2.03 -6.80 -14.28
N ALA A 41 -1.50 -7.14 -13.10
CA ALA A 41 -1.97 -6.60 -11.83
C ALA A 41 -1.83 -5.09 -11.78
N VAL A 42 -0.67 -4.55 -12.17
CA VAL A 42 -0.43 -3.10 -12.22
C VAL A 42 -1.33 -2.42 -13.25
N LEU A 43 -1.46 -2.96 -14.47
CA LEU A 43 -2.33 -2.39 -15.50
C LEU A 43 -3.80 -2.38 -15.09
N LEU A 44 -4.30 -3.48 -14.54
CA LEU A 44 -5.67 -3.58 -14.03
C LEU A 44 -5.91 -2.65 -12.83
N SER A 45 -4.89 -2.42 -12.01
CA SER A 45 -5.00 -1.54 -10.85
C SER A 45 -5.30 -0.09 -11.24
N PHE A 46 -4.79 0.40 -12.37
CA PHE A 46 -5.14 1.74 -12.87
C PHE A 46 -6.63 1.87 -13.18
N LEU A 47 -7.26 0.81 -13.72
CA LEU A 47 -8.70 0.81 -13.97
C LEU A 47 -9.50 0.86 -12.66
N GLY A 48 -9.06 0.15 -11.63
CA GLY A 48 -9.70 0.16 -10.31
C GLY A 48 -9.47 1.46 -9.52
N MET A 49 -8.29 2.08 -9.66
CA MET A 49 -7.94 3.32 -8.98
C MET A 49 -8.76 4.53 -9.48
N ILE A 50 -9.01 4.63 -10.79
CA ILE A 50 -9.68 5.79 -11.40
C ILE A 50 -11.05 6.08 -10.75
N PRO A 51 -11.99 5.12 -10.63
CA PRO A 51 -13.28 5.40 -10.00
C PRO A 51 -13.14 5.83 -8.54
N LEU A 52 -12.20 5.28 -7.78
CA LEU A 52 -11.97 5.66 -6.39
C LEU A 52 -11.49 7.12 -6.28
N ILE A 53 -10.58 7.53 -7.15
CA ILE A 53 -10.11 8.93 -7.20
C ILE A 53 -11.26 9.86 -7.58
N ILE A 54 -12.04 9.53 -8.63
CA ILE A 54 -13.19 10.33 -9.07
C ILE A 54 -14.21 10.48 -7.93
N ILE A 55 -14.52 9.40 -7.21
CA ILE A 55 -15.43 9.45 -6.06
C ILE A 55 -14.86 10.34 -4.94
N SER A 56 -13.58 10.18 -4.65
CA SER A 56 -12.89 11.01 -3.65
C SER A 56 -13.01 12.49 -3.94
N GLU A 57 -12.73 12.90 -5.18
CA GLU A 57 -12.70 14.30 -5.63
C GLU A 57 -14.11 14.88 -5.78
N LYS A 58 -14.97 14.19 -6.57
CA LYS A 58 -16.33 14.68 -6.90
C LYS A 58 -17.22 14.80 -5.67
N PHE A 59 -17.14 13.86 -4.73
CA PHE A 59 -17.98 13.84 -3.54
C PHE A 59 -17.29 14.35 -2.29
N LYS A 60 -16.04 14.84 -2.40
CA LYS A 60 -15.22 15.33 -1.26
C LYS A 60 -15.10 14.29 -0.13
N LYS A 61 -15.04 12.99 -0.49
CA LYS A 61 -15.01 11.85 0.45
C LYS A 61 -13.62 11.25 0.62
N THR A 62 -12.57 12.05 0.52
CA THR A 62 -11.18 11.58 0.52
C THR A 62 -10.85 10.72 1.75
N LYS A 63 -11.34 11.10 2.96
CA LYS A 63 -11.14 10.29 4.16
C LYS A 63 -11.72 8.88 4.04
N TYR A 64 -12.94 8.77 3.52
CA TYR A 64 -13.58 7.47 3.34
C TYR A 64 -12.86 6.61 2.31
N ILE A 65 -12.41 7.21 1.22
CA ILE A 65 -11.64 6.48 0.19
C ILE A 65 -10.29 6.02 0.75
N LEU A 66 -9.58 6.84 1.54
CA LEU A 66 -8.37 6.41 2.24
C LEU A 66 -8.63 5.22 3.16
N LEU A 67 -9.69 5.28 3.99
CA LEU A 67 -10.05 4.17 4.89
C LEU A 67 -10.38 2.89 4.12
N ILE A 68 -11.14 2.99 3.03
CA ILE A 68 -11.46 1.85 2.16
C ILE A 68 -10.18 1.28 1.53
N SER A 69 -9.31 2.13 1.01
CA SER A 69 -8.05 1.69 0.39
C SER A 69 -7.15 0.98 1.41
N ILE A 70 -7.04 1.47 2.64
CA ILE A 70 -6.26 0.79 3.68
C ILE A 70 -6.90 -0.56 4.06
N LEU A 71 -8.24 -0.67 4.11
CA LEU A 71 -8.92 -1.95 4.32
C LEU A 71 -8.67 -2.94 3.17
N LEU A 72 -8.62 -2.46 1.92
CA LEU A 72 -8.24 -3.29 0.77
C LEU A 72 -6.78 -3.76 0.87
N LEU A 73 -5.86 -2.91 1.35
CA LEU A 73 -4.48 -3.33 1.65
C LEU A 73 -4.45 -4.41 2.73
N ILE A 74 -5.16 -4.22 3.84
CA ILE A 74 -5.23 -5.20 4.93
C ILE A 74 -5.79 -6.53 4.41
N SER A 75 -6.89 -6.49 3.64
CA SER A 75 -7.49 -7.72 3.10
C SER A 75 -6.56 -8.46 2.15
N SER A 76 -5.81 -7.74 1.30
CA SER A 76 -4.82 -8.37 0.42
C SER A 76 -3.68 -9.05 1.21
N GLN A 77 -3.18 -8.42 2.26
CA GLN A 77 -2.16 -9.00 3.13
C GLN A 77 -2.67 -10.26 3.86
N ILE A 78 -3.94 -10.24 4.33
CA ILE A 78 -4.56 -11.41 4.97
C ILE A 78 -4.69 -12.57 3.97
N ILE A 79 -5.05 -12.30 2.72
CA ILE A 79 -5.14 -13.34 1.69
C ILE A 79 -3.75 -13.93 1.40
N PHE A 80 -2.72 -13.10 1.25
CA PHE A 80 -1.35 -13.58 1.05
C PHE A 80 -0.84 -14.41 2.24
N PHE A 81 -1.24 -14.08 3.46
CA PHE A 81 -0.89 -14.82 4.67
C PHE A 81 -1.58 -16.18 4.78
N SER A 82 -2.85 -16.29 4.39
CA SER A 82 -3.73 -17.38 4.88
C SER A 82 -4.10 -18.45 3.86
N LEU A 83 -3.79 -18.28 2.56
CA LEU A 83 -4.33 -19.16 1.53
C LEU A 83 -3.23 -19.88 0.73
N ASN A 84 -3.53 -21.13 0.32
CA ASN A 84 -2.83 -21.78 -0.78
C ASN A 84 -3.11 -21.02 -2.07
N LEU A 85 -2.14 -20.28 -2.55
CA LEU A 85 -2.29 -19.33 -3.65
C LEU A 85 -2.08 -20.04 -4.99
N ASN A 86 -3.10 -20.03 -5.83
CA ASN A 86 -2.94 -20.33 -7.25
C ASN A 86 -2.80 -19.04 -8.07
N PHE A 87 -2.45 -19.17 -9.35
CA PHE A 87 -2.24 -18.02 -10.24
C PHE A 87 -3.38 -17.00 -10.20
N LYS A 88 -4.64 -17.46 -10.27
CA LYS A 88 -5.82 -16.55 -10.31
C LYS A 88 -5.99 -15.79 -9.00
N VAL A 89 -5.92 -16.49 -7.88
CA VAL A 89 -6.07 -15.88 -6.55
C VAL A 89 -4.93 -14.88 -6.32
N PHE A 90 -3.70 -15.25 -6.65
CA PHE A 90 -2.54 -14.35 -6.52
C PHE A 90 -2.70 -13.10 -7.37
N LEU A 91 -3.06 -13.24 -8.65
CA LEU A 91 -3.27 -12.11 -9.57
C LEU A 91 -4.37 -11.16 -9.08
N ILE A 92 -5.51 -11.70 -8.63
CA ILE A 92 -6.61 -10.89 -8.10
C ILE A 92 -6.16 -10.15 -6.84
N THR A 93 -5.51 -10.84 -5.91
CA THR A 93 -5.04 -10.26 -4.65
C THR A 93 -4.01 -9.17 -4.88
N LEU A 94 -3.06 -9.43 -5.80
CA LEU A 94 -2.05 -8.45 -6.19
C LEU A 94 -2.68 -7.23 -6.87
N THR A 95 -3.72 -7.44 -7.69
CA THR A 95 -4.49 -6.35 -8.30
C THR A 95 -5.18 -5.50 -7.24
N ILE A 96 -5.84 -6.12 -6.25
CA ILE A 96 -6.47 -5.42 -5.12
C ILE A 96 -5.44 -4.60 -4.34
N PHE A 97 -4.29 -5.20 -4.06
CA PHE A 97 -3.17 -4.51 -3.40
C PHE A 97 -2.76 -3.26 -4.17
N PHE A 98 -2.51 -3.36 -5.49
CA PHE A 98 -2.10 -2.22 -6.29
C PHE A 98 -3.21 -1.20 -6.52
N VAL A 99 -4.48 -1.59 -6.61
CA VAL A 99 -5.62 -0.64 -6.64
C VAL A 99 -5.58 0.23 -5.39
N ALA A 100 -5.46 -0.38 -4.23
CA ALA A 100 -5.42 0.31 -2.97
C ALA A 100 -4.16 1.19 -2.84
N PHE A 101 -2.99 0.64 -3.15
CA PHE A 101 -1.71 1.33 -3.11
C PHE A 101 -1.72 2.56 -4.01
N ASN A 102 -2.03 2.41 -5.30
CA ASN A 102 -2.04 3.49 -6.27
C ASN A 102 -3.08 4.58 -5.94
N THR A 103 -4.24 4.18 -5.38
CA THR A 103 -5.25 5.15 -4.94
C THR A 103 -4.70 6.03 -3.81
N VAL A 104 -4.08 5.44 -2.80
CA VAL A 104 -3.51 6.19 -1.68
C VAL A 104 -2.33 7.04 -2.14
N GLU A 105 -1.45 6.47 -2.97
CA GLU A 105 -0.28 7.16 -3.55
C GLU A 105 -0.67 8.41 -4.33
N ALA A 106 -1.79 8.38 -5.05
CA ALA A 106 -2.31 9.53 -5.77
C ALA A 106 -3.00 10.57 -4.85
N LEU A 107 -3.72 10.11 -3.82
CA LEU A 107 -4.50 10.98 -2.95
C LEU A 107 -3.65 11.74 -1.92
N LEU A 108 -2.58 11.13 -1.38
CA LEU A 108 -1.78 11.75 -0.33
C LEU A 108 -1.07 13.03 -0.78
N PRO A 109 -0.35 13.08 -1.92
CA PRO A 109 0.26 14.32 -2.41
C PRO A 109 -0.78 15.40 -2.74
N SER A 110 -1.94 14.99 -3.29
CA SER A 110 -3.06 15.90 -3.56
C SER A 110 -3.56 16.56 -2.28
N LEU A 111 -3.78 15.79 -1.22
CA LEU A 111 -4.16 16.30 0.11
C LEU A 111 -3.08 17.22 0.68
N LEU A 112 -1.81 16.83 0.59
CA LEU A 112 -0.71 17.62 1.11
C LEU A 112 -0.65 18.98 0.42
N SER A 113 -0.75 19.01 -0.91
CA SER A 113 -0.71 20.26 -1.68
C SER A 113 -1.86 21.21 -1.38
N ARG A 114 -3.03 20.68 -0.98
CA ARG A 114 -4.21 21.47 -0.60
C ARG A 114 -4.15 21.98 0.85
N THR A 115 -3.44 21.28 1.73
CA THR A 115 -3.36 21.62 3.15
C THR A 115 -2.18 22.51 3.48
N ALA A 116 -1.06 22.36 2.77
CA ALA A 116 0.14 23.17 2.95
C ALA A 116 -0.08 24.61 2.43
N SER A 117 0.40 25.61 3.18
CA SER A 117 0.43 26.99 2.70
C SER A 117 1.37 27.14 1.51
N ALA A 118 1.07 28.05 0.59
CA ALA A 118 1.86 28.25 -0.63
C ALA A 118 3.35 28.45 -0.35
N SER A 119 3.68 29.20 0.69
CA SER A 119 5.06 29.49 1.11
C SER A 119 5.82 28.30 1.70
N LYS A 120 5.11 27.29 2.22
CA LYS A 120 5.70 26.10 2.88
C LYS A 120 5.51 24.80 2.08
N ARG A 121 4.91 24.87 0.90
CA ARG A 121 4.59 23.68 0.10
C ARG A 121 5.82 22.88 -0.28
N GLY A 122 6.91 23.53 -0.67
CA GLY A 122 8.17 22.85 -0.99
C GLY A 122 8.74 22.10 0.19
N LEU A 123 8.77 22.72 1.38
CA LEU A 123 9.23 22.07 2.61
C LEU A 123 8.32 20.88 2.98
N ALA A 124 6.99 21.04 2.88
CA ALA A 124 6.05 19.97 3.17
C ALA A 124 6.24 18.76 2.23
N MET A 125 6.44 19.01 0.93
CA MET A 125 6.73 17.95 -0.03
C MET A 125 8.09 17.27 0.24
N GLY A 126 9.11 18.02 0.66
CA GLY A 126 10.39 17.45 1.06
C GLY A 126 10.28 16.51 2.25
N ILE A 127 9.55 16.90 3.31
CA ILE A 127 9.31 16.04 4.49
C ILE A 127 8.51 14.79 4.07
N PHE A 128 7.49 14.96 3.23
CA PHE A 128 6.68 13.86 2.70
C PHE A 128 7.53 12.84 1.95
N SER A 129 8.39 13.30 1.02
CA SER A 129 9.29 12.40 0.28
C SER A 129 10.32 11.74 1.18
N THR A 130 10.84 12.44 2.19
CA THR A 130 11.73 11.84 3.19
C THR A 130 11.02 10.72 3.95
N SER A 131 9.77 10.95 4.38
CA SER A 131 8.95 9.94 5.05
C SER A 131 8.68 8.73 4.16
N GLN A 132 8.47 8.94 2.87
CA GLN A 132 8.31 7.90 1.85
C GLN A 132 9.56 7.01 1.77
N PHE A 133 10.73 7.61 1.59
CA PHE A 133 11.99 6.86 1.50
C PHE A 133 12.36 6.15 2.81
N LEU A 134 12.10 6.78 3.96
CA LEU A 134 12.27 6.14 5.26
C LEU A 134 11.36 4.93 5.41
N GLY A 135 10.10 5.03 4.97
CA GLY A 135 9.18 3.90 4.93
C GLY A 135 9.72 2.75 4.10
N THR A 136 10.19 3.03 2.89
CA THR A 136 10.79 2.02 2.01
C THR A 136 12.02 1.36 2.65
N PHE A 137 12.92 2.16 3.20
CA PHE A 137 14.15 1.65 3.84
C PHE A 137 13.81 0.77 5.06
N ILE A 138 12.99 1.27 5.97
CA ILE A 138 12.64 0.56 7.21
C ILE A 138 11.81 -0.69 6.89
N GLY A 139 10.89 -0.60 5.93
CA GLY A 139 10.09 -1.74 5.48
C GLY A 139 10.95 -2.85 4.90
N GLY A 140 11.91 -2.49 4.04
CA GLY A 140 12.87 -3.45 3.49
C GLY A 140 13.75 -4.07 4.56
N ALA A 141 14.34 -3.25 5.45
CA ALA A 141 15.24 -3.72 6.50
C ALA A 141 14.50 -4.64 7.52
N ILE A 142 13.35 -4.19 8.04
CA ILE A 142 12.58 -4.97 9.02
C ILE A 142 11.93 -6.19 8.35
N GLY A 143 11.40 -6.05 7.14
CA GLY A 143 10.81 -7.18 6.41
C GLY A 143 11.84 -8.29 6.15
N GLY A 144 13.05 -7.92 5.68
CA GLY A 144 14.14 -8.87 5.50
C GLY A 144 14.59 -9.52 6.81
N PHE A 145 14.71 -8.73 7.89
CA PHE A 145 15.10 -9.25 9.21
C PHE A 145 14.05 -10.21 9.79
N ILE A 146 12.75 -9.89 9.66
CA ILE A 146 11.68 -10.78 10.12
C ILE A 146 11.69 -12.08 9.32
N TYR A 147 11.86 -12.00 8.00
CA TYR A 147 11.94 -13.18 7.14
C TYR A 147 13.12 -14.09 7.50
N ASP A 148 14.28 -13.51 7.78
CA ASP A 148 15.51 -14.25 8.12
C ASP A 148 15.40 -14.99 9.46
N ILE A 149 14.73 -14.39 10.47
CA ILE A 149 14.61 -14.98 11.83
C ILE A 149 13.41 -15.93 11.96
N TYR A 150 12.30 -15.62 11.27
CA TYR A 150 11.06 -16.37 11.43
C TYR A 150 10.67 -17.07 10.13
N ASP A 151 9.79 -16.42 9.36
CA ASP A 151 9.28 -16.95 8.09
C ASP A 151 8.60 -15.85 7.25
N LEU A 152 8.16 -16.25 6.06
CA LEU A 152 7.45 -15.42 5.11
C LEU A 152 6.11 -14.90 5.68
N ASN A 153 5.38 -15.74 6.40
CA ASN A 153 4.09 -15.40 6.97
C ASN A 153 4.20 -14.32 8.06
N SER A 154 5.27 -14.34 8.84
CA SER A 154 5.56 -13.34 9.87
C SER A 154 5.71 -11.94 9.29
N VAL A 155 6.22 -11.79 8.07
CA VAL A 155 6.29 -10.50 7.38
C VAL A 155 4.90 -9.97 7.04
N PHE A 156 4.00 -10.84 6.58
CA PHE A 156 2.60 -10.42 6.33
C PHE A 156 1.89 -10.03 7.62
N LEU A 157 2.09 -10.75 8.73
CA LEU A 157 1.55 -10.36 10.03
C LEU A 157 2.04 -8.98 10.47
N PHE A 158 3.33 -8.71 10.30
CA PHE A 158 3.91 -7.40 10.58
C PHE A 158 3.26 -6.30 9.73
N THR A 159 3.12 -6.50 8.43
CA THR A 159 2.49 -5.50 7.54
C THR A 159 1.01 -5.29 7.83
N ILE A 160 0.26 -6.34 8.20
CA ILE A 160 -1.13 -6.25 8.66
C ILE A 160 -1.20 -5.40 9.93
N PHE A 161 -0.34 -5.64 10.91
CA PHE A 161 -0.29 -4.88 12.15
C PHE A 161 -0.04 -3.39 11.90
N VAL A 162 0.95 -3.06 11.07
CA VAL A 162 1.22 -1.67 10.67
C VAL A 162 0.01 -1.05 9.97
N ALA A 163 -0.63 -1.76 9.05
CA ALA A 163 -1.79 -1.28 8.33
C ALA A 163 -3.01 -1.04 9.24
N ILE A 164 -3.23 -1.88 10.25
CA ILE A 164 -4.30 -1.70 11.25
C ILE A 164 -4.05 -0.44 12.08
N ILE A 165 -2.83 -0.24 12.58
CA ILE A 165 -2.48 0.97 13.33
C ILE A 165 -2.71 2.20 12.44
N TRP A 166 -2.24 2.17 11.21
CA TRP A 166 -2.45 3.25 10.27
C TRP A 166 -3.93 3.53 10.02
N TRP A 167 -4.75 2.49 9.79
CA TRP A 167 -6.19 2.62 9.60
C TRP A 167 -6.87 3.29 10.80
N LEU A 168 -6.54 2.85 12.02
CA LEU A 168 -7.07 3.44 13.25
C LEU A 168 -6.68 4.91 13.39
N LEU A 169 -5.43 5.28 13.08
CA LEU A 169 -4.99 6.68 13.11
C LEU A 169 -5.79 7.55 12.13
N ILE A 170 -6.03 7.09 10.90
CA ILE A 170 -6.86 7.81 9.93
C ILE A 170 -8.33 7.88 10.39
N LEU A 171 -8.85 6.83 11.01
CA LEU A 171 -10.23 6.79 11.51
C LEU A 171 -10.49 7.91 12.52
N PHE A 172 -9.57 8.11 13.46
CA PHE A 172 -9.70 9.12 14.52
C PHE A 172 -9.18 10.50 14.10
N MET A 173 -8.47 10.61 12.98
CA MET A 173 -7.93 11.89 12.52
C MET A 173 -9.03 12.80 11.95
N PRO A 174 -9.18 14.05 12.42
CA PRO A 174 -10.09 15.01 11.83
C PRO A 174 -9.49 15.56 10.53
N LEU A 175 -9.74 14.89 9.40
CA LEU A 175 -9.43 15.46 8.09
C LEU A 175 -10.48 16.53 7.77
N LYS A 176 -10.19 17.80 8.09
CA LYS A 176 -11.00 18.93 7.65
C LYS A 176 -10.85 19.07 6.13
N SER A 177 -11.91 18.72 5.39
CA SER A 177 -12.06 19.19 4.03
C SER A 177 -12.24 20.72 4.12
N LYS A 178 -11.23 21.48 3.70
CA LYS A 178 -11.48 22.90 3.42
C LYS A 178 -12.43 22.91 2.23
N THR A 179 -13.67 23.34 2.51
CA THR A 179 -14.68 23.71 1.51
C THR A 179 -14.13 24.70 0.51
#